data_124dc969c6c67d79335699ffa2675208
#
_entry.id   124dc969c6c67d79335699ffa2675208
#
_cell.length_a   1.000
_cell.length_b   1.000
_cell.length_c   1.000
_cell.angle_alpha   90.00
_cell.angle_beta   90.00
_cell.angle_gamma   90.00
#
_symmetry.space_group_name_H-M   'P 1'
#
loop_
_entity.id
_entity.type
_entity.pdbx_description
1 polymer ?
#
loop_
_entity_poly.entity_id
_entity_poly.type
_entity_poly.pdbx_seq_one_letter_code
_entity_poly.pdbx_strand_id
1 'polypeptide(L)'
;MYDLIVIGGGPAGLTAAIYAIRKRLNVLLVSKDLGGKTNYHLELPELASYQVIRGIEVVNKFKSELEYLKFARHMEPVEKIEKAEGGGFIVHTKGGGELLTKAVIVATGARQQWLDVPGEKEYLSKGLCYSALSYAPLFIDKKTVVVGEGDLALRSAAELSTVAEHVHVVGPTMAALQTPLGQKLMEAQNVTMLAEYHVTQVKGNGYCNTVVAQSPDGQEIELGVDGTFVEKALLPNSEMVAGLVELDENGFVKVDCYAKTSVPGIFAAGDITSIYAEQVLVAVGEGVKAALSAYDYLLPTL
;
A
#
# COMPACT_ATOMS: atom_id res chain seq x y z
N MET A 1 14.53 -7.75 -26.56
CA MET A 1 13.11 -7.85 -26.16
C MET A 1 13.02 -8.84 -25.00
N TYR A 2 12.35 -8.45 -23.92
CA TYR A 2 12.09 -9.32 -22.76
C TYR A 2 10.85 -10.19 -23.00
N ASP A 3 10.77 -11.34 -22.34
CA ASP A 3 9.50 -12.09 -22.31
C ASP A 3 8.51 -11.41 -21.39
N LEU A 4 9.00 -10.93 -20.24
CA LEU A 4 8.18 -10.29 -19.23
C LEU A 4 8.90 -9.10 -18.57
N ILE A 5 8.24 -7.96 -18.48
CA ILE A 5 8.64 -6.86 -17.61
C ILE A 5 7.68 -6.80 -16.42
N VAL A 6 8.24 -6.79 -15.21
CA VAL A 6 7.50 -6.56 -13.96
C VAL A 6 7.78 -5.15 -13.49
N ILE A 7 6.73 -4.35 -13.26
CA ILE A 7 6.84 -2.94 -12.88
C ILE A 7 6.42 -2.79 -11.42
N GLY A 8 7.37 -2.37 -10.58
CA GLY A 8 7.20 -2.19 -9.15
C GLY A 8 7.96 -3.20 -8.31
N GLY A 9 8.74 -2.71 -7.34
CA GLY A 9 9.64 -3.49 -6.47
C GLY A 9 9.03 -3.83 -5.10
N GLY A 10 7.71 -3.68 -4.93
CA GLY A 10 7.01 -4.11 -3.72
C GLY A 10 6.85 -5.63 -3.62
N PRO A 11 6.17 -6.14 -2.56
CA PRO A 11 6.01 -7.58 -2.34
C PRO A 11 5.46 -8.34 -3.54
N ALA A 12 4.43 -7.81 -4.21
CA ALA A 12 3.84 -8.43 -5.40
C ALA A 12 4.84 -8.52 -6.56
N GLY A 13 5.52 -7.41 -6.86
CA GLY A 13 6.47 -7.37 -7.99
C GLY A 13 7.72 -8.20 -7.75
N LEU A 14 8.30 -8.16 -6.54
CA LEU A 14 9.43 -9.00 -6.16
C LEU A 14 9.09 -10.49 -6.33
N THR A 15 7.94 -10.90 -5.83
CA THR A 15 7.49 -12.28 -5.92
C THR A 15 7.22 -12.69 -7.36
N ALA A 16 6.53 -11.83 -8.13
CA ALA A 16 6.25 -12.08 -9.54
C ALA A 16 7.54 -12.26 -10.35
N ALA A 17 8.53 -11.38 -10.17
CA ALA A 17 9.80 -11.45 -10.87
C ALA A 17 10.55 -12.76 -10.57
N ILE A 18 10.67 -13.13 -9.29
CA ILE A 18 11.36 -14.37 -8.90
C ILE A 18 10.65 -15.62 -9.45
N TYR A 19 9.32 -15.68 -9.38
CA TYR A 19 8.57 -16.81 -9.92
C TYR A 19 8.72 -16.92 -11.45
N ALA A 20 8.69 -15.81 -12.16
CA ALA A 20 8.91 -15.78 -13.61
C ALA A 20 10.34 -16.20 -13.99
N ILE A 21 11.37 -15.75 -13.25
CA ILE A 21 12.76 -16.17 -13.43
C ILE A 21 12.90 -17.70 -13.21
N ARG A 22 12.26 -18.25 -12.18
CA ARG A 22 12.25 -19.70 -11.91
C ARG A 22 11.58 -20.51 -13.03
N LYS A 23 10.67 -19.89 -13.79
CA LYS A 23 10.10 -20.44 -15.02
C LYS A 23 10.99 -20.25 -16.25
N ARG A 24 12.21 -19.72 -16.07
CA ARG A 24 13.21 -19.46 -17.12
C ARG A 24 12.77 -18.43 -18.17
N LEU A 25 11.86 -17.55 -17.85
CA LEU A 25 11.55 -16.39 -18.68
C LEU A 25 12.70 -15.38 -18.64
N ASN A 26 12.91 -14.67 -19.75
CA ASN A 26 13.77 -13.49 -19.79
C ASN A 26 13.03 -12.32 -19.15
N VAL A 27 13.26 -12.09 -17.83
CA VAL A 27 12.52 -11.14 -17.00
C VAL A 27 13.35 -9.92 -16.66
N LEU A 28 12.71 -8.74 -16.68
CA LEU A 28 13.26 -7.52 -16.10
C LEU A 28 12.28 -6.95 -15.06
N LEU A 29 12.75 -6.71 -13.84
CA LEU A 29 12.05 -5.90 -12.86
C LEU A 29 12.45 -4.44 -13.04
N VAL A 30 11.47 -3.57 -13.24
CA VAL A 30 11.66 -2.11 -13.33
C VAL A 30 11.01 -1.43 -12.13
N SER A 31 11.80 -0.76 -11.30
CA SER A 31 11.30 -0.11 -10.09
C SER A 31 12.22 1.01 -9.62
N LYS A 32 11.66 2.00 -8.92
CA LYS A 32 12.45 3.03 -8.23
C LYS A 32 13.19 2.51 -6.98
N ASP A 33 12.61 1.52 -6.30
CA ASP A 33 13.17 0.89 -5.09
C ASP A 33 12.78 -0.59 -5.00
N LEU A 34 13.40 -1.32 -4.09
CA LEU A 34 13.02 -2.68 -3.74
C LEU A 34 12.46 -2.71 -2.32
N GLY A 35 11.30 -3.34 -2.15
CA GLY A 35 10.56 -3.45 -0.89
C GLY A 35 9.26 -2.63 -0.89
N GLY A 36 9.20 -1.48 -1.59
CA GLY A 36 8.01 -0.62 -1.62
C GLY A 36 7.58 -0.18 -0.21
N LYS A 37 6.29 -0.28 0.12
CA LYS A 37 5.75 0.10 1.44
C LYS A 37 6.37 -0.68 2.61
N THR A 38 6.94 -1.86 2.39
CA THR A 38 7.60 -2.63 3.46
C THR A 38 8.94 -2.04 3.92
N ASN A 39 9.45 -1.01 3.24
CA ASN A 39 10.61 -0.25 3.70
C ASN A 39 10.27 0.72 4.85
N TYR A 40 8.99 1.00 5.09
CA TYR A 40 8.53 1.84 6.19
C TYR A 40 8.18 0.94 7.38
N HIS A 41 8.87 1.11 8.50
CA HIS A 41 8.67 0.37 9.73
C HIS A 41 8.24 1.33 10.83
N LEU A 42 7.21 0.96 11.60
CA LEU A 42 6.87 1.70 12.80
C LEU A 42 7.93 1.41 13.88
N GLU A 43 8.61 2.46 14.34
CA GLU A 43 9.50 2.39 15.48
C GLU A 43 8.71 2.66 16.75
N LEU A 44 8.75 1.72 17.71
CA LEU A 44 8.13 1.88 19.02
C LEU A 44 9.24 1.87 20.09
N PRO A 45 9.32 2.89 20.97
CA PRO A 45 10.42 3.08 21.90
C PRO A 45 10.66 1.91 22.87
N GLU A 46 9.64 1.10 23.15
CA GLU A 46 9.68 0.06 24.19
C GLU A 46 9.50 -1.38 23.67
N LEU A 47 9.34 -1.60 22.38
CA LEU A 47 9.05 -2.92 21.79
C LEU A 47 10.28 -3.55 21.14
N ALA A 48 11.21 -4.04 21.95
CA ALA A 48 12.43 -4.70 21.47
C ALA A 48 12.20 -6.12 20.90
N SER A 49 11.07 -6.77 21.14
CA SER A 49 10.89 -8.18 20.73
C SER A 49 9.43 -8.65 20.68
N TYR A 50 8.62 -8.13 19.79
CA TYR A 50 7.35 -8.80 19.47
C TYR A 50 7.57 -9.79 18.34
N GLN A 51 7.40 -11.09 18.60
CA GLN A 51 7.43 -12.14 17.56
C GLN A 51 6.11 -12.13 16.78
N VAL A 52 5.92 -11.12 15.96
CA VAL A 52 4.89 -11.18 14.89
C VAL A 52 5.57 -11.77 13.66
N ILE A 53 4.93 -12.70 12.98
CA ILE A 53 5.37 -13.10 11.63
C ILE A 53 5.33 -11.86 10.76
N ARG A 54 6.48 -11.21 10.62
CA ARG A 54 6.60 -10.00 9.82
C ARG A 54 6.60 -10.42 8.36
N GLY A 55 5.57 -10.01 7.62
CA GLY A 55 5.55 -10.20 6.16
C GLY A 55 6.82 -9.70 5.48
N ILE A 56 7.52 -8.72 6.10
CA ILE A 56 8.83 -8.22 5.69
C ILE A 56 9.91 -9.33 5.60
N GLU A 57 9.86 -10.35 6.43
CA GLU A 57 10.85 -11.44 6.39
C GLU A 57 10.74 -12.26 5.11
N VAL A 58 9.51 -12.48 4.63
CA VAL A 58 9.25 -13.14 3.35
C VAL A 58 9.74 -12.25 2.21
N VAL A 59 9.45 -10.96 2.26
CA VAL A 59 9.86 -9.98 1.25
C VAL A 59 11.37 -9.86 1.18
N ASN A 60 12.07 -9.85 2.32
CA ASN A 60 13.52 -9.73 2.38
C ASN A 60 14.23 -10.88 1.69
N LYS A 61 13.68 -12.10 1.69
CA LYS A 61 14.23 -13.23 0.94
C LYS A 61 14.17 -12.97 -0.57
N PHE A 62 13.03 -12.53 -1.09
CA PHE A 62 12.89 -12.20 -2.51
C PHE A 62 13.73 -10.98 -2.89
N LYS A 63 13.79 -9.97 -2.03
CA LYS A 63 14.62 -8.79 -2.22
C LYS A 63 16.09 -9.17 -2.35
N SER A 64 16.63 -9.97 -1.43
CA SER A 64 18.02 -10.43 -1.46
C SER A 64 18.33 -11.27 -2.70
N GLU A 65 17.40 -12.12 -3.14
CA GLU A 65 17.56 -12.91 -4.37
C GLU A 65 17.67 -12.01 -5.60
N LEU A 66 16.82 -10.97 -5.71
CA LEU A 66 16.88 -9.99 -6.80
C LEU A 66 18.08 -9.03 -6.70
N GLU A 67 18.53 -8.69 -5.50
CA GLU A 67 19.76 -7.93 -5.31
C GLU A 67 20.98 -8.68 -5.81
N TYR A 68 21.02 -10.00 -5.66
CA TYR A 68 22.04 -10.87 -6.25
C TYR A 68 21.92 -10.93 -7.78
N LEU A 69 20.70 -10.98 -8.33
CA LEU A 69 20.43 -11.07 -9.76
C LEU A 69 20.39 -9.65 -10.41
N LYS A 70 21.51 -8.93 -10.36
CA LYS A 70 21.61 -7.54 -10.85
C LYS A 70 21.15 -7.34 -12.30
N PHE A 71 21.33 -8.34 -13.16
CA PHE A 71 20.94 -8.32 -14.57
C PHE A 71 19.42 -8.36 -14.79
N ALA A 72 18.65 -8.78 -13.80
CA ALA A 72 17.19 -8.90 -13.86
C ALA A 72 16.46 -7.67 -13.30
N ARG A 73 17.16 -6.56 -13.04
CA ARG A 73 16.56 -5.35 -12.49
C ARG A 73 17.06 -4.08 -13.16
N HIS A 74 16.14 -3.13 -13.30
CA HIS A 74 16.39 -1.77 -13.78
C HIS A 74 15.81 -0.78 -12.77
N MET A 75 16.68 0.03 -12.14
CA MET A 75 16.30 0.87 -10.99
C MET A 75 15.91 2.27 -11.44
N GLU A 76 14.78 2.36 -12.14
CA GLU A 76 14.17 3.63 -12.59
C GLU A 76 12.64 3.56 -12.46
N PRO A 77 11.96 4.69 -12.22
CA PRO A 77 10.50 4.75 -12.32
C PRO A 77 10.04 4.58 -13.77
N VAL A 78 8.94 3.86 -13.96
CA VAL A 78 8.23 3.80 -15.24
C VAL A 78 7.33 5.02 -15.36
N GLU A 79 7.30 5.61 -16.54
CA GLU A 79 6.46 6.75 -16.88
C GLU A 79 5.19 6.34 -17.62
N LYS A 80 5.32 5.43 -18.61
CA LYS A 80 4.22 5.03 -19.49
C LYS A 80 4.42 3.64 -20.04
N ILE A 81 3.30 2.99 -20.40
CA ILE A 81 3.29 1.74 -21.17
C ILE A 81 2.46 1.95 -22.43
N GLU A 82 2.97 1.46 -23.56
CA GLU A 82 2.29 1.53 -24.86
C GLU A 82 2.31 0.16 -25.54
N LYS A 83 1.34 -0.07 -26.44
CA LYS A 83 1.37 -1.22 -27.35
C LYS A 83 2.42 -0.99 -28.43
N ALA A 84 3.27 -1.99 -28.69
CA ALA A 84 4.23 -1.95 -29.77
C ALA A 84 3.56 -2.31 -31.11
N GLU A 85 3.95 -1.66 -32.21
CA GLU A 85 3.40 -1.91 -33.56
C GLU A 85 3.57 -3.37 -34.04
N GLY A 86 4.64 -4.03 -33.60
CA GLY A 86 4.93 -5.44 -33.92
C GLY A 86 4.35 -6.47 -32.94
N GLY A 87 3.51 -6.03 -31.99
CA GLY A 87 3.01 -6.85 -30.89
C GLY A 87 3.86 -6.75 -29.62
N GLY A 88 3.26 -7.03 -28.47
CA GLY A 88 3.85 -6.78 -27.17
C GLY A 88 3.74 -5.32 -26.74
N PHE A 89 4.68 -4.85 -25.90
CA PHE A 89 4.60 -3.56 -25.23
C PHE A 89 5.95 -2.84 -25.19
N ILE A 90 5.91 -1.51 -25.16
CA ILE A 90 7.02 -0.62 -24.88
C ILE A 90 6.81 -0.04 -23.49
N VAL A 91 7.77 -0.23 -22.59
CA VAL A 91 7.80 0.37 -21.25
C VAL A 91 8.78 1.53 -21.28
N HIS A 92 8.29 2.75 -21.07
CA HIS A 92 9.07 3.98 -21.04
C HIS A 92 9.48 4.28 -19.60
N THR A 93 10.77 4.51 -19.36
CA THR A 93 11.30 4.93 -18.07
C THR A 93 11.48 6.44 -17.98
N LYS A 94 11.45 7.01 -16.79
CA LYS A 94 11.66 8.46 -16.58
C LYS A 94 13.02 8.97 -17.06
N GLY A 95 14.02 8.09 -17.16
CA GLY A 95 15.34 8.39 -17.72
C GLY A 95 15.37 8.41 -19.27
N GLY A 96 14.23 8.20 -19.94
CA GLY A 96 14.10 8.18 -21.40
C GLY A 96 14.44 6.82 -22.04
N GLY A 97 14.56 5.75 -21.24
CA GLY A 97 14.75 4.40 -21.75
C GLY A 97 13.46 3.79 -22.30
N GLU A 98 13.57 3.04 -23.41
CA GLU A 98 12.49 2.26 -24.00
C GLU A 98 12.82 0.77 -23.90
N LEU A 99 11.95 0.01 -23.26
CA LEU A 99 12.13 -1.40 -22.99
C LEU A 99 11.02 -2.22 -23.65
N LEU A 100 11.39 -3.06 -24.62
CA LEU A 100 10.47 -3.90 -25.37
C LEU A 100 10.23 -5.23 -24.65
N THR A 101 8.96 -5.64 -24.53
CA THR A 101 8.53 -6.87 -23.87
C THR A 101 7.30 -7.49 -24.54
N LYS A 102 7.14 -8.83 -24.39
CA LYS A 102 5.96 -9.55 -24.85
C LYS A 102 4.77 -9.40 -23.87
N ALA A 103 5.06 -9.30 -22.56
CA ALA A 103 4.04 -9.15 -21.51
C ALA A 103 4.51 -8.24 -20.38
N VAL A 104 3.55 -7.72 -19.61
CA VAL A 104 3.80 -6.82 -18.47
C VAL A 104 3.01 -7.26 -17.25
N ILE A 105 3.63 -7.23 -16.06
CA ILE A 105 2.94 -7.27 -14.77
C ILE A 105 3.07 -5.91 -14.10
N VAL A 106 1.95 -5.25 -13.82
CA VAL A 106 1.89 -3.99 -13.10
C VAL A 106 1.71 -4.28 -11.61
N ALA A 107 2.72 -3.96 -10.79
CA ALA A 107 2.77 -4.23 -9.36
C ALA A 107 3.25 -2.98 -8.58
N THR A 108 2.83 -1.81 -9.03
CA THR A 108 3.26 -0.49 -8.55
C THR A 108 2.66 -0.09 -7.20
N GLY A 109 1.68 -0.88 -6.73
CA GLY A 109 1.02 -0.67 -5.46
C GLY A 109 0.19 0.61 -5.39
N ALA A 110 -0.12 1.03 -4.16
CA ALA A 110 -0.82 2.26 -3.87
C ALA A 110 -0.04 3.09 -2.84
N ARG A 111 -0.21 4.39 -2.88
CA ARG A 111 0.32 5.33 -1.89
C ARG A 111 -0.80 5.79 -0.95
N GLN A 112 -0.42 6.09 0.27
CA GLN A 112 -1.35 6.68 1.23
C GLN A 112 -1.56 8.17 0.91
N GLN A 113 -2.76 8.65 1.16
CA GLN A 113 -3.04 10.06 1.14
C GLN A 113 -2.53 10.70 2.44
N TRP A 114 -1.66 11.69 2.30
CA TRP A 114 -1.07 12.43 3.42
C TRP A 114 -2.10 13.37 4.07
N LEU A 115 -1.83 13.74 5.33
CA LEU A 115 -2.56 14.84 6.00
C LEU A 115 -2.09 16.20 5.48
N ASP A 116 -0.83 16.29 5.03
CA ASP A 116 -0.15 17.51 4.61
C ASP A 116 -0.09 18.59 5.71
N VAL A 117 0.14 18.14 6.95
CA VAL A 117 0.24 19.02 8.13
C VAL A 117 1.66 19.06 8.69
N PRO A 118 2.03 20.14 9.43
CA PRO A 118 3.30 20.22 10.15
C PRO A 118 3.52 19.01 11.06
N GLY A 119 4.75 18.45 11.02
CA GLY A 119 5.18 17.30 11.80
C GLY A 119 4.94 15.94 11.13
N GLU A 120 4.02 15.79 10.17
CA GLU A 120 3.68 14.49 9.58
C GLU A 120 4.89 13.76 9.01
N LYS A 121 5.73 14.44 8.22
CA LYS A 121 6.92 13.84 7.61
C LYS A 121 8.01 13.52 8.65
N GLU A 122 8.12 14.32 9.70
CA GLU A 122 9.11 14.15 10.77
C GLU A 122 8.81 12.89 11.59
N TYR A 123 7.53 12.67 11.88
CA TYR A 123 7.07 11.56 12.74
C TYR A 123 6.62 10.32 11.98
N LEU A 124 6.73 10.31 10.66
CA LEU A 124 6.45 9.10 9.88
C LEU A 124 7.33 7.94 10.35
N SER A 125 6.71 6.82 10.68
CA SER A 125 7.32 5.64 11.31
C SER A 125 7.79 5.84 12.77
N LYS A 126 7.63 7.05 13.32
CA LYS A 126 7.96 7.39 14.71
C LYS A 126 6.69 7.79 15.45
N GLY A 127 5.80 6.85 15.68
CA GLY A 127 4.49 7.07 16.30
C GLY A 127 3.37 7.49 15.34
N LEU A 128 3.69 7.86 14.10
CA LEU A 128 2.72 8.09 13.04
C LEU A 128 2.89 7.04 11.95
N CYS A 129 1.80 6.38 11.55
CA CYS A 129 1.80 5.36 10.51
C CYS A 129 0.46 5.34 9.74
N TYR A 130 0.39 4.52 8.68
CA TYR A 130 -0.71 4.43 7.74
C TYR A 130 -1.36 3.04 7.67
N SER A 131 -1.24 2.21 8.71
CA SER A 131 -1.86 0.89 8.71
C SER A 131 -2.13 0.40 10.13
N ALA A 132 -3.32 0.66 10.63
CA ALA A 132 -3.76 0.14 11.91
C ALA A 132 -3.83 -1.39 11.89
N LEU A 133 -4.35 -1.98 10.81
CA LEU A 133 -4.46 -3.44 10.65
C LEU A 133 -3.12 -4.17 10.82
N SER A 134 -2.01 -3.53 10.43
CA SER A 134 -0.67 -4.14 10.59
C SER A 134 -0.09 -3.96 11.99
N TYR A 135 -0.50 -2.93 12.72
CA TYR A 135 0.17 -2.52 13.95
C TYR A 135 -0.71 -2.52 15.20
N ALA A 136 -2.04 -2.69 15.08
CA ALA A 136 -2.94 -2.69 16.23
C ALA A 136 -2.50 -3.60 17.39
N PRO A 137 -1.99 -4.82 17.18
CA PRO A 137 -1.51 -5.68 18.27
C PRO A 137 -0.35 -5.10 19.11
N LEU A 138 0.30 -4.05 18.60
CA LEU A 138 1.39 -3.36 19.32
C LEU A 138 0.90 -2.25 20.25
N PHE A 139 -0.40 -1.95 20.22
CA PHE A 139 -1.01 -0.85 20.96
C PHE A 139 -1.96 -1.34 22.07
N ILE A 140 -1.68 -2.52 22.64
CA ILE A 140 -2.40 -3.04 23.82
C ILE A 140 -2.24 -2.05 24.97
N ASP A 141 -3.36 -1.69 25.60
CA ASP A 141 -3.44 -0.74 26.72
C ASP A 141 -2.81 0.65 26.41
N LYS A 142 -2.78 1.06 25.15
CA LYS A 142 -2.26 2.35 24.68
C LYS A 142 -3.38 3.28 24.22
N LYS A 143 -3.13 4.59 24.25
CA LYS A 143 -4.02 5.59 23.67
C LYS A 143 -3.66 5.83 22.21
N THR A 144 -4.64 5.75 21.32
CA THR A 144 -4.42 5.88 19.89
C THR A 144 -5.34 6.92 19.26
N VAL A 145 -4.92 7.46 18.12
CA VAL A 145 -5.78 8.25 17.27
C VAL A 145 -5.80 7.67 15.85
N VAL A 146 -6.98 7.59 15.27
CA VAL A 146 -7.21 7.25 13.87
C VAL A 146 -7.71 8.51 13.17
N VAL A 147 -7.08 8.90 12.08
CA VAL A 147 -7.45 10.09 11.30
C VAL A 147 -7.96 9.67 9.94
N GLY A 148 -9.23 9.97 9.66
CA GLY A 148 -9.84 9.65 8.36
C GLY A 148 -11.34 9.84 8.35
N GLU A 149 -11.92 9.90 7.16
CA GLU A 149 -13.29 10.36 6.93
C GLU A 149 -14.32 9.24 6.74
N GLY A 150 -13.86 8.05 6.29
CA GLY A 150 -14.74 6.99 5.82
C GLY A 150 -14.50 5.62 6.43
N ASP A 151 -14.89 4.60 5.67
CA ASP A 151 -14.90 3.20 6.09
C ASP A 151 -13.52 2.67 6.53
N LEU A 152 -12.44 3.12 5.86
CA LEU A 152 -11.07 2.72 6.22
C LEU A 152 -10.73 3.12 7.65
N ALA A 153 -11.03 4.37 8.03
CA ALA A 153 -10.80 4.87 9.39
C ALA A 153 -11.69 4.15 10.42
N LEU A 154 -12.96 3.87 10.10
CA LEU A 154 -13.84 3.13 11.00
C LEU A 154 -13.38 1.69 11.22
N ARG A 155 -12.91 1.00 10.19
CA ARG A 155 -12.34 -0.36 10.31
C ARG A 155 -11.10 -0.36 11.19
N SER A 156 -10.20 0.59 10.98
CA SER A 156 -8.99 0.76 11.77
C SER A 156 -9.30 1.07 13.23
N ALA A 157 -10.30 1.94 13.48
CA ALA A 157 -10.77 2.24 14.82
C ALA A 157 -11.39 1.00 15.51
N ALA A 158 -12.15 0.19 14.77
CA ALA A 158 -12.73 -1.05 15.28
C ALA A 158 -11.65 -2.06 15.68
N GLU A 159 -10.62 -2.22 14.87
CA GLU A 159 -9.48 -3.10 15.17
C GLU A 159 -8.76 -2.63 16.44
N LEU A 160 -8.40 -1.34 16.50
CA LEU A 160 -7.73 -0.76 17.66
C LEU A 160 -8.60 -0.80 18.92
N SER A 161 -9.90 -0.61 18.83
CA SER A 161 -10.82 -0.63 19.99
C SER A 161 -10.83 -1.97 20.72
N THR A 162 -10.39 -3.06 20.07
CA THR A 162 -10.32 -4.38 20.70
C THR A 162 -9.10 -4.55 21.61
N VAL A 163 -8.08 -3.72 21.47
CA VAL A 163 -6.79 -3.88 22.19
C VAL A 163 -6.34 -2.61 22.90
N ALA A 164 -6.67 -1.42 22.38
CA ALA A 164 -6.23 -0.15 22.94
C ALA A 164 -7.00 0.25 24.19
N GLU A 165 -6.34 0.99 25.09
CA GLU A 165 -6.99 1.64 26.25
C GLU A 165 -8.07 2.62 25.74
N HIS A 166 -7.70 3.44 24.75
CA HIS A 166 -8.62 4.42 24.18
C HIS A 166 -8.29 4.74 22.72
N VAL A 167 -9.33 4.94 21.90
CA VAL A 167 -9.21 5.31 20.48
C VAL A 167 -9.94 6.61 20.21
N HIS A 168 -9.22 7.64 19.79
CA HIS A 168 -9.83 8.84 19.21
C HIS A 168 -9.98 8.66 17.71
N VAL A 169 -11.14 8.98 17.14
CA VAL A 169 -11.35 8.96 15.68
C VAL A 169 -11.61 10.39 15.22
N VAL A 170 -10.70 10.94 14.44
CA VAL A 170 -10.73 12.32 13.97
C VAL A 170 -11.13 12.37 12.51
N GLY A 171 -12.19 13.11 12.20
CA GLY A 171 -12.63 13.41 10.85
C GLY A 171 -13.74 12.54 10.26
N PRO A 172 -14.34 11.55 10.97
CA PRO A 172 -15.37 10.76 10.34
C PRO A 172 -16.55 11.64 9.94
N THR A 173 -17.05 11.44 8.72
CA THR A 173 -18.23 12.14 8.22
C THR A 173 -19.48 11.67 8.93
N MET A 174 -20.52 12.52 8.99
CA MET A 174 -21.82 12.14 9.54
C MET A 174 -22.41 10.91 8.80
N ALA A 175 -22.17 10.78 7.50
CA ALA A 175 -22.62 9.63 6.73
C ALA A 175 -21.89 8.33 7.17
N ALA A 176 -20.59 8.39 7.42
CA ALA A 176 -19.81 7.25 7.93
C ALA A 176 -20.33 6.81 9.32
N LEU A 177 -20.67 7.74 10.20
CA LEU A 177 -21.21 7.45 11.54
C LEU A 177 -22.59 6.80 11.50
N GLN A 178 -23.38 6.99 10.44
CA GLN A 178 -24.68 6.34 10.27
C GLN A 178 -24.59 4.89 9.78
N THR A 179 -23.41 4.42 9.35
CA THR A 179 -23.21 3.01 9.00
C THR A 179 -23.33 2.11 10.25
N PRO A 180 -23.65 0.80 10.09
CA PRO A 180 -23.69 -0.13 11.23
C PRO A 180 -22.39 -0.14 12.05
N LEU A 181 -21.23 -0.02 11.38
CA LEU A 181 -19.93 0.03 12.04
C LEU A 181 -19.74 1.34 12.80
N GLY A 182 -20.10 2.48 12.20
CA GLY A 182 -20.05 3.79 12.85
C GLY A 182 -20.91 3.84 14.11
N GLN A 183 -22.14 3.33 14.05
CA GLN A 183 -23.05 3.26 15.22
C GLN A 183 -22.48 2.39 16.33
N LYS A 184 -21.95 1.21 15.99
CA LYS A 184 -21.29 0.32 16.96
C LYS A 184 -20.11 0.99 17.67
N LEU A 185 -19.31 1.74 16.92
CA LEU A 185 -18.15 2.44 17.49
C LEU A 185 -18.55 3.63 18.37
N MET A 186 -19.64 4.32 18.06
CA MET A 186 -20.19 5.39 18.92
C MET A 186 -20.71 4.86 20.27
N GLU A 187 -21.11 3.58 20.33
CA GLU A 187 -21.55 2.93 21.57
C GLU A 187 -20.37 2.36 22.39
N ALA A 188 -19.18 2.26 21.81
CA ALA A 188 -18.01 1.70 22.48
C ALA A 188 -17.47 2.66 23.55
N GLN A 189 -17.24 2.14 24.77
CA GLN A 189 -16.82 2.94 25.94
C GLN A 189 -15.42 3.54 25.79
N ASN A 190 -14.55 2.89 25.00
CA ASN A 190 -13.17 3.28 24.79
C ASN A 190 -12.94 3.96 23.43
N VAL A 191 -14.01 4.46 22.76
CA VAL A 191 -13.89 5.18 21.50
C VAL A 191 -14.51 6.57 21.64
N THR A 192 -13.79 7.59 21.17
CA THR A 192 -14.31 8.96 21.05
C THR A 192 -14.34 9.39 19.59
N MET A 193 -15.52 9.69 19.08
CA MET A 193 -15.72 10.19 17.72
C MET A 193 -15.66 11.71 17.69
N LEU A 194 -14.70 12.27 16.97
CA LEU A 194 -14.53 13.70 16.69
C LEU A 194 -14.97 13.93 15.23
N ALA A 195 -16.29 13.89 15.03
CA ALA A 195 -16.91 14.03 13.71
C ALA A 195 -16.57 15.37 13.06
N GLU A 196 -16.19 15.33 11.78
CA GLU A 196 -15.88 16.51 10.96
C GLU A 196 -14.73 17.38 11.49
N TYR A 197 -14.00 16.94 12.53
CA TYR A 197 -12.74 17.56 12.92
C TYR A 197 -11.68 17.29 11.86
N HIS A 198 -10.70 18.19 11.76
CA HIS A 198 -9.52 17.96 10.92
C HIS A 198 -8.24 18.16 11.73
N VAL A 199 -7.22 17.38 11.41
CA VAL A 199 -5.90 17.52 12.04
C VAL A 199 -5.21 18.75 11.46
N THR A 200 -4.67 19.60 12.32
CA THR A 200 -3.92 20.82 11.95
C THR A 200 -2.42 20.65 12.15
N GLN A 201 -2.01 19.80 13.08
CA GLN A 201 -0.60 19.55 13.39
C GLN A 201 -0.44 18.20 14.11
N VAL A 202 0.73 17.58 13.94
CA VAL A 202 1.21 16.50 14.81
C VAL A 202 2.51 16.94 15.50
N LYS A 203 2.67 16.59 16.78
CA LYS A 203 3.76 17.04 17.65
C LYS A 203 4.38 15.87 18.39
N GLY A 204 5.60 16.08 18.89
CA GLY A 204 6.27 15.10 19.75
C GLY A 204 7.69 15.54 20.11
N ASN A 205 8.39 14.65 20.80
CA ASN A 205 9.80 14.81 21.13
C ASN A 205 10.56 13.57 20.67
N GLY A 206 10.94 13.54 19.37
CA GLY A 206 11.55 12.39 18.71
C GLY A 206 10.55 11.26 18.36
N TYR A 207 9.32 11.32 18.89
CA TYR A 207 8.21 10.39 18.66
C TYR A 207 6.89 11.16 18.69
N CYS A 208 5.95 10.87 17.77
CA CYS A 208 4.63 11.49 17.74
C CYS A 208 3.81 11.07 18.97
N ASN A 209 3.50 12.01 19.83
CA ASN A 209 2.72 11.77 21.05
C ASN A 209 1.56 12.74 21.22
N THR A 210 1.36 13.65 20.30
CA THR A 210 0.28 14.64 20.37
C THR A 210 -0.24 14.94 18.95
N VAL A 211 -1.56 14.89 18.81
CA VAL A 211 -2.27 15.32 17.60
C VAL A 211 -3.14 16.53 17.94
N VAL A 212 -2.98 17.60 17.17
CA VAL A 212 -3.82 18.79 17.27
C VAL A 212 -4.94 18.66 16.25
N ALA A 213 -6.18 18.73 16.72
CA ALA A 213 -7.35 18.66 15.88
C ALA A 213 -8.23 19.90 16.07
N GLN A 214 -8.82 20.39 14.99
CA GLN A 214 -9.71 21.54 14.99
C GLN A 214 -11.13 21.10 14.64
N SER A 215 -12.08 21.56 15.43
CA SER A 215 -13.51 21.36 15.20
C SER A 215 -14.04 22.24 14.05
N PRO A 216 -15.22 21.96 13.51
CA PRO A 216 -15.85 22.77 12.46
C PRO A 216 -16.07 24.25 12.83
N ASP A 217 -16.22 24.54 14.12
CA ASP A 217 -16.38 25.92 14.66
C ASP A 217 -15.04 26.60 14.97
N GLY A 218 -13.92 25.94 14.67
CA GLY A 218 -12.57 26.50 14.77
C GLY A 218 -11.89 26.31 16.13
N GLN A 219 -12.48 25.57 17.06
CA GLN A 219 -11.86 25.29 18.36
C GLN A 219 -10.78 24.18 18.21
N GLU A 220 -9.59 24.43 18.70
CA GLU A 220 -8.51 23.44 18.71
C GLU A 220 -8.51 22.62 20.00
N ILE A 221 -8.19 21.35 19.86
CA ILE A 221 -7.95 20.41 20.95
C ILE A 221 -6.63 19.67 20.74
N GLU A 222 -5.94 19.34 21.81
CA GLU A 222 -4.74 18.50 21.79
C GLU A 222 -5.08 17.12 22.33
N LEU A 223 -4.76 16.08 21.56
CA LEU A 223 -4.93 14.67 21.91
C LEU A 223 -3.57 14.06 22.21
N GLY A 224 -3.33 13.72 23.48
CA GLY A 224 -2.16 12.98 23.90
C GLY A 224 -2.31 11.50 23.59
N VAL A 225 -1.41 10.92 22.77
CA VAL A 225 -1.53 9.55 22.26
C VAL A 225 -0.20 8.85 22.18
N ASP A 226 -0.22 7.52 22.17
CA ASP A 226 0.94 6.64 21.99
C ASP A 226 1.11 6.25 20.51
N GLY A 227 0.08 6.44 19.69
CA GLY A 227 0.13 6.13 18.26
C GLY A 227 -0.91 6.86 17.42
N THR A 228 -0.49 7.27 16.24
CA THR A 228 -1.30 8.01 15.25
C THR A 228 -1.41 7.20 13.98
N PHE A 229 -2.63 6.88 13.56
CA PHE A 229 -2.94 6.12 12.35
C PHE A 229 -3.66 7.00 11.35
N VAL A 230 -3.03 7.27 10.21
CA VAL A 230 -3.63 8.08 9.14
C VAL A 230 -4.28 7.14 8.13
N GLU A 231 -5.61 7.14 8.12
CA GLU A 231 -6.45 6.22 7.35
C GLU A 231 -7.43 7.02 6.46
N LYS A 232 -6.87 7.90 5.61
CA LYS A 232 -7.68 8.74 4.71
C LYS A 232 -8.09 7.99 3.46
N ALA A 233 -7.18 7.79 2.52
CA ALA A 233 -7.43 7.06 1.28
C ALA A 233 -6.15 6.41 0.75
N LEU A 234 -6.35 5.40 -0.07
CA LEU A 234 -5.34 4.77 -0.87
C LEU A 234 -5.44 5.29 -2.30
N LEU A 235 -4.32 5.75 -2.82
CA LEU A 235 -4.20 6.27 -4.16
C LEU A 235 -3.37 5.28 -5.00
N PRO A 236 -3.99 4.50 -5.91
CA PRO A 236 -3.25 3.53 -6.73
C PRO A 236 -2.25 4.24 -7.64
N ASN A 237 -1.06 3.64 -7.80
CA ASN A 237 -0.05 4.16 -8.71
C ASN A 237 -0.30 3.62 -10.12
N SER A 238 -1.41 4.00 -10.73
CA SER A 238 -1.93 3.48 -12.02
C SER A 238 -1.74 4.44 -13.19
N GLU A 239 -1.11 5.59 -12.97
CA GLU A 239 -0.96 6.65 -13.97
C GLU A 239 -0.34 6.13 -15.27
N MET A 240 0.66 5.21 -15.20
CA MET A 240 1.35 4.67 -16.38
C MET A 240 0.49 3.73 -17.24
N VAL A 241 -0.65 3.29 -16.74
CA VAL A 241 -1.60 2.41 -17.48
C VAL A 241 -2.95 3.07 -17.71
N ALA A 242 -3.12 4.34 -17.33
CA ALA A 242 -4.34 5.10 -17.56
C ALA A 242 -4.66 5.19 -19.06
N GLY A 243 -5.89 4.85 -19.43
CA GLY A 243 -6.30 4.79 -20.83
C GLY A 243 -5.83 3.57 -21.62
N LEU A 244 -4.97 2.71 -21.02
CA LEU A 244 -4.52 1.45 -21.63
C LEU A 244 -5.33 0.26 -21.11
N VAL A 245 -5.58 0.18 -19.80
CA VAL A 245 -6.38 -0.86 -19.15
C VAL A 245 -7.59 -0.26 -18.44
N GLU A 246 -8.59 -1.09 -18.14
CA GLU A 246 -9.75 -0.65 -17.36
C GLU A 246 -9.36 -0.40 -15.90
N LEU A 247 -9.76 0.77 -15.39
CA LEU A 247 -9.67 1.15 -14.00
C LEU A 247 -11.08 1.18 -13.37
N ASP A 248 -11.16 1.04 -12.06
CA ASP A 248 -12.39 1.31 -11.32
C ASP A 248 -12.55 2.82 -11.04
N GLU A 249 -13.63 3.20 -10.36
CA GLU A 249 -13.95 4.58 -10.02
C GLU A 249 -12.92 5.26 -9.09
N ASN A 250 -12.13 4.46 -8.36
CA ASN A 250 -11.07 4.92 -7.47
C ASN A 250 -9.68 4.86 -8.12
N GLY A 251 -9.60 4.45 -9.39
CA GLY A 251 -8.36 4.37 -10.16
C GLY A 251 -7.57 3.07 -10.01
N PHE A 252 -8.10 2.06 -9.30
CA PHE A 252 -7.48 0.74 -9.22
C PHE A 252 -7.64 -0.04 -10.52
N VAL A 253 -6.62 -0.83 -10.87
CA VAL A 253 -6.65 -1.68 -12.06
C VAL A 253 -7.63 -2.84 -11.84
N LYS A 254 -8.63 -2.98 -12.73
CA LYS A 254 -9.54 -4.12 -12.73
C LYS A 254 -8.85 -5.37 -13.23
N VAL A 255 -8.94 -6.45 -12.47
CA VAL A 255 -8.39 -7.75 -12.83
C VAL A 255 -9.42 -8.86 -12.58
N ASP A 256 -9.27 -9.96 -13.34
CA ASP A 256 -10.00 -11.20 -13.08
C ASP A 256 -9.32 -12.05 -11.99
N CYS A 257 -9.88 -13.23 -11.70
CA CYS A 257 -9.34 -14.17 -10.72
C CYS A 257 -7.95 -14.73 -11.11
N TYR A 258 -7.49 -14.52 -12.35
CA TYR A 258 -6.17 -14.88 -12.86
C TYR A 258 -5.20 -13.69 -12.91
N ALA A 259 -5.54 -12.56 -12.31
CA ALA A 259 -4.77 -11.31 -12.37
C ALA A 259 -4.64 -10.70 -13.78
N LYS A 260 -5.51 -11.07 -14.73
CA LYS A 260 -5.56 -10.53 -16.08
C LYS A 260 -6.31 -9.21 -16.09
N THR A 261 -5.77 -8.21 -16.77
CA THR A 261 -6.46 -6.94 -17.03
C THR A 261 -7.36 -7.03 -18.27
N SER A 262 -8.01 -5.95 -18.64
CA SER A 262 -8.79 -5.83 -19.89
C SER A 262 -7.95 -5.96 -21.15
N VAL A 263 -6.61 -5.88 -21.06
CA VAL A 263 -5.67 -5.97 -22.19
C VAL A 263 -4.88 -7.27 -22.12
N PRO A 264 -5.02 -8.17 -23.12
CA PRO A 264 -4.21 -9.39 -23.20
C PRO A 264 -2.70 -9.08 -23.17
N GLY A 265 -1.97 -9.79 -22.30
CA GLY A 265 -0.54 -9.59 -22.09
C GLY A 265 -0.20 -8.57 -21.00
N ILE A 266 -1.20 -7.85 -20.45
CA ILE A 266 -1.02 -7.01 -19.24
C ILE A 266 -1.73 -7.67 -18.07
N PHE A 267 -1.01 -7.83 -16.97
CA PHE A 267 -1.45 -8.36 -15.69
C PHE A 267 -1.24 -7.33 -14.60
N ALA A 268 -1.98 -7.41 -13.49
CA ALA A 268 -1.73 -6.55 -12.34
C ALA A 268 -1.86 -7.33 -11.03
N ALA A 269 -1.10 -6.92 -10.00
CA ALA A 269 -1.05 -7.62 -8.72
C ALA A 269 -0.70 -6.68 -7.55
N GLY A 270 -1.23 -6.99 -6.37
CA GLY A 270 -1.05 -6.22 -5.15
C GLY A 270 -1.91 -4.97 -5.11
N ASP A 271 -1.54 -4.03 -4.26
CA ASP A 271 -2.35 -2.84 -3.91
C ASP A 271 -2.67 -1.89 -5.09
N ILE A 272 -2.19 -2.15 -6.29
CA ILE A 272 -2.59 -1.46 -7.53
C ILE A 272 -3.98 -1.91 -7.99
N THR A 273 -4.44 -3.07 -7.54
CA THR A 273 -5.74 -3.65 -7.84
C THR A 273 -6.71 -3.45 -6.67
N SER A 274 -8.01 -3.61 -6.89
CA SER A 274 -9.02 -3.56 -5.83
C SER A 274 -9.01 -4.84 -4.97
N ILE A 275 -7.91 -5.03 -4.22
CA ILE A 275 -7.76 -6.17 -3.30
C ILE A 275 -8.58 -5.96 -2.02
N TYR A 276 -8.97 -7.07 -1.38
CA TYR A 276 -9.74 -7.03 -0.13
C TYR A 276 -8.97 -6.38 1.04
N ALA A 277 -7.66 -6.64 1.13
CA ALA A 277 -6.84 -6.15 2.23
C ALA A 277 -5.40 -5.86 1.78
N GLU A 278 -4.87 -4.71 2.20
CA GLU A 278 -3.49 -4.31 2.01
C GLU A 278 -2.56 -5.05 2.97
N GLN A 279 -2.31 -6.31 2.65
CA GLN A 279 -1.42 -7.16 3.42
C GLN A 279 -0.26 -7.67 2.56
N VAL A 280 0.94 -7.70 3.14
CA VAL A 280 2.14 -8.17 2.47
C VAL A 280 1.95 -9.59 1.90
N LEU A 281 1.35 -10.51 2.67
CA LEU A 281 1.14 -11.89 2.23
C LEU A 281 0.08 -12.00 1.13
N VAL A 282 -0.93 -11.14 1.12
CA VAL A 282 -1.91 -11.05 0.02
C VAL A 282 -1.19 -10.60 -1.25
N ALA A 283 -0.40 -9.53 -1.19
CA ALA A 283 0.37 -9.03 -2.32
C ALA A 283 1.38 -10.06 -2.85
N VAL A 284 2.06 -10.82 -1.96
CA VAL A 284 2.94 -11.93 -2.34
C VAL A 284 2.17 -12.99 -3.13
N GLY A 285 1.02 -13.44 -2.63
CA GLY A 285 0.18 -14.44 -3.30
C GLY A 285 -0.32 -13.97 -4.66
N GLU A 286 -0.72 -12.71 -4.77
CA GLU A 286 -1.13 -12.12 -6.04
C GLU A 286 0.01 -11.98 -7.05
N GLY A 287 1.21 -11.64 -6.58
CA GLY A 287 2.41 -11.64 -7.42
C GLY A 287 2.71 -13.01 -8.02
N VAL A 288 2.59 -14.09 -7.22
CA VAL A 288 2.71 -15.48 -7.72
C VAL A 288 1.66 -15.76 -8.78
N LYS A 289 0.40 -15.44 -8.49
CA LYS A 289 -0.74 -15.64 -9.41
C LYS A 289 -0.51 -14.94 -10.74
N ALA A 290 -0.13 -13.66 -10.72
CA ALA A 290 0.17 -12.89 -11.92
C ALA A 290 1.32 -13.49 -12.74
N ALA A 291 2.40 -13.92 -12.08
CA ALA A 291 3.55 -14.56 -12.75
C ALA A 291 3.17 -15.86 -13.45
N LEU A 292 2.35 -16.70 -12.81
CA LEU A 292 1.87 -17.95 -13.40
C LEU A 292 0.94 -17.68 -14.59
N SER A 293 0.03 -16.72 -14.47
CA SER A 293 -0.86 -16.31 -15.55
C SER A 293 -0.12 -15.70 -16.74
N ALA A 294 0.92 -14.90 -16.48
CA ALA A 294 1.79 -14.36 -17.53
C ALA A 294 2.59 -15.46 -18.22
N TYR A 295 3.08 -16.45 -17.46
CA TYR A 295 3.77 -17.60 -18.01
C TYR A 295 2.85 -18.40 -18.96
N ASP A 296 1.62 -18.72 -18.53
CA ASP A 296 0.65 -19.44 -19.37
C ASP A 296 0.30 -18.66 -20.64
N TYR A 297 0.19 -17.33 -20.55
CA TYR A 297 -0.01 -16.47 -21.73
C TYR A 297 1.14 -16.52 -22.72
N LEU A 298 2.37 -16.60 -22.22
CA LEU A 298 3.59 -16.60 -23.03
C LEU A 298 3.93 -17.98 -23.63
N LEU A 299 3.46 -19.09 -23.01
CA LEU A 299 3.78 -20.47 -23.43
C LEU A 299 3.71 -20.71 -24.94
N PRO A 300 2.69 -20.24 -25.68
CA PRO A 300 2.60 -20.47 -27.13
C PRO A 300 3.71 -19.77 -27.95
N THR A 301 4.46 -18.84 -27.34
CA THR A 301 5.47 -18.01 -28.03
C THR A 301 6.89 -18.20 -27.48
N LEU A 302 7.06 -19.10 -26.49
CA LEU A 302 8.37 -19.53 -25.96
C LEU A 302 8.88 -20.70 -26.78
#